data_e74c7867fa5cbb691e4e0e247b0a9ef5
#
_entry.id   e74c7867fa5cbb691e4e0e247b0a9ef5
#
_cell.length_a   1.000
_cell.length_b   1.000
_cell.length_c   1.000
_cell.angle_alpha   90.00
_cell.angle_beta   90.00
_cell.angle_gamma   90.00
#
_symmetry.space_group_name_H-M   'P 1'
#
loop_
_entity.id
_entity.type
_entity.pdbx_description
1 polymer ?
#
loop_
_entity_poly.entity_id
_entity_poly.type
_entity_poly.pdbx_seq_one_letter_code
_entity_poly.pdbx_strand_id
1 'polypeptide(L)'
;KFFDAEYVVIETENAINRVIVEGREVEEEMLRNVVIEHKGNRVQVGSGFNQEQKRYYYLHPEEIIGKTINVQFFEETTDQNGDHSLRFPVIKAVYENGRQF
;
A
#
# COMPACT_ATOMS: atom_id res chain seq x y z
N LYS A 1 -14.41 9.87 -11.47
CA LYS A 1 -13.18 10.63 -11.65
C LYS A 1 -12.15 10.22 -10.60
N PHE A 2 -10.90 10.02 -11.04
CA PHE A 2 -9.82 9.63 -10.14
C PHE A 2 -9.02 10.85 -9.71
N PHE A 3 -8.50 10.76 -8.48
CA PHE A 3 -7.64 11.78 -7.91
C PHE A 3 -6.31 11.14 -7.54
N ASP A 4 -5.26 11.95 -7.46
CA ASP A 4 -3.94 11.52 -7.02
C ASP A 4 -3.54 12.34 -5.80
N ALA A 5 -2.86 11.68 -4.87
CA ALA A 5 -2.30 12.37 -3.72
C ALA A 5 -1.06 11.63 -3.24
N GLU A 6 -0.20 12.33 -2.53
CA GLU A 6 1.02 11.75 -1.99
C GLU A 6 0.87 11.55 -0.49
N TYR A 7 1.37 10.42 -0.02
CA TYR A 7 1.30 10.05 1.39
C TYR A 7 2.59 9.39 1.82
N VAL A 8 2.90 9.52 3.09
CA VAL A 8 4.03 8.81 3.68
C VAL A 8 3.52 7.50 4.28
N VAL A 9 4.22 6.43 4.00
CA VAL A 9 3.89 5.12 4.56
C VAL A 9 4.31 5.09 6.02
N ILE A 10 3.38 4.79 6.90
CA ILE A 10 3.64 4.78 8.34
C ILE A 10 3.80 3.37 8.90
N GLU A 11 3.29 2.36 8.18
CA GLU A 11 3.33 0.98 8.67
C GLU A 11 3.09 0.04 7.50
N THR A 12 3.47 -1.23 7.68
CA THR A 12 3.17 -2.27 6.72
C THR A 12 2.40 -3.39 7.41
N GLU A 13 1.59 -4.11 6.62
CA GLU A 13 0.88 -5.29 7.09
C GLU A 13 1.19 -6.44 6.15
N ASN A 14 1.38 -7.62 6.71
CA ASN A 14 1.75 -8.82 5.96
C ASN A 14 0.63 -9.86 6.07
N ALA A 15 0.58 -10.76 5.09
CA ALA A 15 -0.37 -11.85 5.10
C ALA A 15 0.19 -13.03 4.33
N ILE A 16 -0.36 -14.20 4.59
CA ILE A 16 0.00 -15.41 3.87
C ILE A 16 -0.82 -15.46 2.60
N ASN A 17 -0.15 -15.57 1.46
CA ASN A 17 -0.78 -15.69 0.16
C ASN A 17 -0.46 -17.03 -0.45
N ARG A 18 -1.34 -17.50 -1.33
CA ARG A 18 -1.11 -18.72 -2.08
C ARG A 18 -0.54 -18.36 -3.44
N VAL A 19 0.59 -18.97 -3.76
CA VAL A 19 1.27 -18.74 -5.02
C VAL A 19 1.55 -20.07 -5.68
N ILE A 20 1.72 -20.05 -7.01
CA ILE A 20 2.05 -21.25 -7.77
C ILE A 20 3.55 -21.26 -8.02
N VAL A 21 4.23 -22.29 -7.54
CA VAL A 21 5.66 -22.49 -7.75
C VAL A 21 5.86 -23.88 -8.33
N GLU A 22 6.40 -23.95 -9.54
CA GLU A 22 6.64 -25.19 -10.24
C GLU A 22 5.39 -26.09 -10.33
N GLY A 23 4.24 -25.46 -10.63
CA GLY A 23 2.98 -26.17 -10.77
C GLY A 23 2.32 -26.56 -9.46
N ARG A 24 2.90 -26.15 -8.34
CA ARG A 24 2.35 -26.45 -7.01
C ARG A 24 1.85 -25.20 -6.35
N GLU A 25 0.76 -25.32 -5.60
CA GLU A 25 0.27 -24.24 -4.79
C GLU A 25 1.00 -24.28 -3.44
N VAL A 26 1.66 -23.18 -3.11
CA VAL A 26 2.36 -23.06 -1.83
C VAL A 26 1.89 -21.80 -1.13
N GLU A 27 2.04 -21.77 0.19
CA GLU A 27 1.72 -20.61 0.97
C GLU A 27 3.01 -19.83 1.21
N GLU A 28 2.94 -18.52 1.00
CA GLU A 28 4.09 -17.65 1.18
C GLU A 28 3.64 -16.37 1.87
N GLU A 29 4.33 -15.99 2.92
CA GLU A 29 4.05 -14.72 3.58
C GLU A 29 4.71 -13.59 2.79
N MET A 30 3.95 -12.54 2.56
CA MET A 30 4.45 -11.37 1.85
C MET A 30 3.66 -10.14 2.27
N LEU A 31 4.07 -8.97 1.80
CA LEU A 31 3.38 -7.73 2.10
C LEU A 31 1.94 -7.82 1.62
N ARG A 32 1.01 -7.49 2.49
CA ARG A 32 -0.40 -7.42 2.13
C ARG A 32 -0.79 -6.01 1.72
N ASN A 33 -0.45 -5.04 2.56
CA ASN A 33 -0.73 -3.64 2.25
C ASN A 33 0.20 -2.73 3.04
N VAL A 34 0.18 -1.46 2.69
CA VAL A 34 0.83 -0.41 3.46
C VAL A 34 -0.24 0.44 4.12
N VAL A 35 0.11 1.08 5.21
CA VAL A 35 -0.79 1.96 5.93
C VAL A 35 -0.31 3.39 5.76
N ILE A 36 -1.22 4.26 5.38
CA ILE A 36 -0.96 5.70 5.25
C ILE A 36 -1.89 6.44 6.20
N GLU A 37 -1.59 7.71 6.43
CA GLU A 37 -2.46 8.57 7.21
C GLU A 37 -3.16 9.55 6.28
N HIS A 38 -4.49 9.57 6.36
CA HIS A 38 -5.32 10.47 5.58
C HIS A 38 -6.25 11.20 6.53
N LYS A 39 -6.01 12.50 6.69
CA LYS A 39 -6.81 13.36 7.58
C LYS A 39 -6.93 12.79 8.99
N GLY A 40 -5.80 12.29 9.50
CA GLY A 40 -5.75 11.73 10.85
C GLY A 40 -6.22 10.30 10.98
N ASN A 41 -6.63 9.66 9.87
CA ASN A 41 -7.12 8.29 9.87
C ASN A 41 -6.14 7.36 9.18
N ARG A 42 -6.06 6.14 9.65
CA ARG A 42 -5.20 5.12 9.05
C ARG A 42 -5.96 4.47 7.89
N VAL A 43 -5.36 4.48 6.71
CA VAL A 43 -5.94 3.90 5.51
C VAL A 43 -5.00 2.83 4.97
N GLN A 44 -5.55 1.67 4.68
CA GLN A 44 -4.78 0.56 4.13
C GLN A 44 -4.85 0.61 2.61
N VAL A 45 -3.69 0.49 1.96
CA VAL A 45 -3.60 0.48 0.51
C VAL A 45 -2.87 -0.79 0.10
N GLY A 46 -3.59 -1.71 -0.51
CA GLY A 46 -3.03 -3.01 -0.88
C GLY A 46 -2.87 -3.24 -2.37
N SER A 47 -3.38 -2.35 -3.21
CA SER A 47 -3.31 -2.49 -4.65
C SER A 47 -2.19 -1.64 -5.23
N GLY A 48 -1.58 -2.13 -6.31
CA GLY A 48 -0.55 -1.39 -7.04
C GLY A 48 0.83 -2.03 -6.99
N PHE A 49 1.09 -2.87 -6.02
CA PHE A 49 2.34 -3.62 -5.97
C PHE A 49 2.16 -4.94 -6.70
N ASN A 50 3.19 -5.34 -7.45
CA ASN A 50 3.22 -6.67 -8.03
C ASN A 50 3.75 -7.66 -6.99
N GLN A 51 3.75 -8.94 -7.35
CA GLN A 51 4.16 -9.99 -6.41
C GLN A 51 5.62 -9.85 -5.98
N GLU A 52 6.47 -9.47 -6.91
CA GLU A 52 7.89 -9.27 -6.63
C GLU A 52 8.10 -8.14 -5.64
N GLN A 53 7.39 -7.02 -5.79
CA GLN A 53 7.46 -5.92 -4.86
C GLN A 53 6.93 -6.31 -3.48
N LYS A 54 5.88 -7.11 -3.43
CA LYS A 54 5.33 -7.58 -2.16
C LYS A 54 6.32 -8.43 -1.40
N ARG A 55 7.07 -9.27 -2.09
CA ARG A 55 8.12 -10.07 -1.49
C ARG A 55 9.27 -9.21 -1.00
N TYR A 56 9.68 -8.26 -1.83
CA TYR A 56 10.79 -7.39 -1.49
C TYR A 56 10.50 -6.58 -0.23
N TYR A 57 9.34 -5.93 -0.18
CA TYR A 57 9.00 -5.10 0.97
C TYR A 57 8.65 -5.91 2.22
N TYR A 58 8.28 -7.16 2.04
CA TYR A 58 8.11 -8.05 3.19
C TYR A 58 9.47 -8.30 3.88
N LEU A 59 10.50 -8.52 3.08
CA LEU A 59 11.85 -8.75 3.61
C LEU A 59 12.52 -7.48 4.08
N HIS A 60 12.16 -6.36 3.48
CA HIS A 60 12.79 -5.06 3.75
C HIS A 60 11.72 -4.00 4.00
N PRO A 61 10.97 -4.11 5.10
CA PRO A 61 9.93 -3.11 5.37
C PRO A 61 10.49 -1.71 5.56
N GLU A 62 11.74 -1.60 6.00
CA GLU A 62 12.41 -0.32 6.16
C GLU A 62 12.58 0.41 4.82
N GLU A 63 12.45 -0.30 3.71
CA GLU A 63 12.56 0.29 2.37
C GLU A 63 11.28 0.96 1.91
N ILE A 64 10.17 0.73 2.60
CA ILE A 64 8.90 1.35 2.24
C ILE A 64 8.34 2.21 3.38
N ILE A 65 8.56 1.85 4.63
CA ILE A 65 8.10 2.65 5.77
C ILE A 65 8.89 3.96 5.78
N GLY A 66 8.17 5.07 5.85
CA GLY A 66 8.78 6.39 5.82
C GLY A 66 8.96 6.95 4.41
N LYS A 67 8.67 6.16 3.40
CA LYS A 67 8.76 6.62 2.01
C LYS A 67 7.46 7.31 1.61
N THR A 68 7.57 8.23 0.65
CA THR A 68 6.41 8.89 0.07
C THR A 68 5.92 8.05 -1.11
N ILE A 69 4.62 7.82 -1.16
CA ILE A 69 4.01 7.10 -2.28
C ILE A 69 2.94 7.98 -2.93
N ASN A 70 2.73 7.77 -4.22
CA ASN A 70 1.62 8.38 -4.94
C ASN A 70 0.46 7.40 -4.96
N VAL A 71 -0.68 7.82 -4.47
CA VAL A 71 -1.88 6.98 -4.41
C VAL A 71 -2.95 7.59 -5.30
N GLN A 72 -3.46 6.79 -6.23
CA GLN A 72 -4.60 7.17 -7.05
C GLN A 72 -5.85 6.57 -6.42
N PHE A 73 -6.90 7.35 -6.29
CA PHE A 73 -8.15 6.87 -5.69
C PHE A 73 -9.33 7.47 -6.44
N PHE A 74 -10.47 6.77 -6.37
CA PHE A 74 -11.66 7.23 -7.08
C PHE A 74 -12.32 8.42 -6.39
N GLU A 75 -12.47 8.31 -5.09
CA GLU A 75 -13.05 9.41 -4.31
C GLU A 75 -12.72 9.23 -2.83
N GLU A 76 -12.84 10.32 -2.09
CA GLU A 76 -12.73 10.27 -0.64
C GLU A 76 -14.09 9.88 -0.07
N THR A 77 -14.09 9.01 0.93
CA THR A 77 -15.33 8.58 1.58
C THR A 77 -15.31 9.00 3.04
N THR A 78 -16.49 9.10 3.62
CA THR A 78 -16.66 9.40 5.04
C THR A 78 -17.62 8.38 5.62
N ASP A 79 -17.23 7.71 6.71
CA ASP A 79 -18.10 6.74 7.34
C ASP A 79 -19.05 7.41 8.35
N GLN A 80 -19.82 6.58 9.06
CA GLN A 80 -20.81 7.08 10.00
C GLN A 80 -20.21 7.83 11.17
N ASN A 81 -18.96 7.57 11.47
CA ASN A 81 -18.25 8.22 12.57
C ASN A 81 -17.52 9.49 12.12
N GLY A 82 -17.65 9.85 10.85
CA GLY A 82 -16.96 11.00 10.31
C GLY A 82 -15.51 10.74 9.92
N ASP A 83 -15.08 9.49 9.94
CA ASP A 83 -13.72 9.14 9.55
C ASP A 83 -13.60 9.13 8.02
N HIS A 84 -12.52 9.71 7.54
CA HIS A 84 -12.25 9.78 6.11
C HIS A 84 -11.43 8.59 5.65
N SER A 85 -11.74 8.13 4.45
CA SER A 85 -11.00 7.04 3.83
C SER A 85 -10.93 7.29 2.32
N LEU A 86 -10.29 6.37 1.60
CA LEU A 86 -10.14 6.47 0.15
C LEU A 86 -10.82 5.27 -0.50
N ARG A 87 -11.52 5.53 -1.61
CA ARG A 87 -12.20 4.49 -2.36
C ARG A 87 -11.33 4.01 -3.51
N PHE A 88 -11.13 2.70 -3.60
CA PHE A 88 -10.29 2.05 -4.61
C PHE A 88 -8.89 2.65 -4.68
N PRO A 89 -8.16 2.72 -3.55
CA PRO A 89 -6.82 3.29 -3.58
C PRO A 89 -5.83 2.34 -4.25
N VAL A 90 -4.98 2.89 -5.10
CA VAL A 90 -3.96 2.13 -5.82
C VAL A 90 -2.65 2.89 -5.75
N ILE A 91 -1.57 2.20 -5.41
CA ILE A 91 -0.24 2.80 -5.37
C ILE A 91 0.27 2.91 -6.81
N LYS A 92 0.62 4.11 -7.23
CA LYS A 92 1.10 4.37 -8.59
C LYS A 92 2.60 4.55 -8.66
N ALA A 93 3.23 5.00 -7.57
CA ALA A 93 4.68 5.22 -7.55
C ALA A 93 5.17 5.24 -6.11
N VAL A 94 6.44 4.90 -5.95
CA VAL A 94 7.14 4.99 -4.67
C VAL A 94 8.35 5.90 -4.89
N TYR A 95 8.51 6.90 -4.04
CA TYR A 95 9.63 7.84 -4.13
C TYR A 95 10.65 7.50 -3.05
N GLU A 96 11.91 7.44 -3.44
CA GLU A 96 12.99 7.16 -2.49
C GLU A 96 13.51 8.47 -1.90
N ASN A 97 14.03 8.36 -0.67
CA ASN A 97 14.61 9.50 0.04
C ASN A 97 13.66 10.68 0.09
N GLY A 98 12.40 10.38 0.42
CA GLY A 98 11.36 11.35 0.32
C GLY A 98 10.99 11.52 -1.14
N ARG A 99 10.91 12.75 -1.59
CA ARG A 99 10.49 13.04 -2.95
C ARG A 99 11.66 13.25 -3.87
N GLN A 100 11.66 12.56 -4.97
CA GLN A 100 12.65 12.75 -6.04
C GLN A 100 12.04 13.61 -7.16
N PHE A 101 12.84 14.47 -7.71
CA PHE A 101 12.42 15.38 -8.80
C PHE A 101 13.31 15.26 -9.98
#